data_7dfa9446c84f90283fc6d7f7b6c4c219
#
_entry.id   7dfa9446c84f90283fc6d7f7b6c4c219
#
_cell.length_a   1.000
_cell.length_b   1.000
_cell.length_c   1.000
_cell.angle_alpha   90.00
_cell.angle_beta   90.00
_cell.angle_gamma   90.00
#
_symmetry.space_group_name_H-M   'P 1'
#
loop_
_entity.id
_entity.type
_entity.pdbx_description
1 polymer ?
#
loop_
_entity_poly.entity_id
_entity_poly.type
_entity_poly.pdbx_seq_one_letter_code
_entity_poly.pdbx_strand_id
1 'polypeptide(L)'
;MKPTLGTFLRILAVVIYVQFLAAQFYDPELTGLGAQIWRILDPIMVLGLAVVIVSSFQRKRSLDAAGDGPVTRNYLEANFLFYFSAALMAGLLWNWIGFHLSDPMNFVKGLWTFIDVTLPLLLYATGRELARRDS
;
A
#
# COMPACT_ATOMS: atom_id res chain seq x y z
N MET A 1 21.38 9.63 11.14
CA MET A 1 20.05 9.13 11.52
C MET A 1 19.67 8.02 10.54
N LYS A 2 19.55 6.80 11.01
CA LYS A 2 19.10 5.71 10.12
C LYS A 2 17.63 5.95 9.80
N PRO A 3 17.23 6.02 8.52
CA PRO A 3 15.82 6.10 8.19
C PRO A 3 15.13 4.85 8.72
N THR A 4 14.13 5.02 9.56
CA THR A 4 13.34 3.90 10.05
C THR A 4 12.44 3.39 8.93
N LEU A 5 12.05 2.13 8.99
CA LEU A 5 11.09 1.55 8.05
C LEU A 5 9.81 2.38 7.98
N GLY A 6 9.38 2.91 9.12
CA GLY A 6 8.22 3.80 9.18
C GLY A 6 8.39 5.09 8.36
N THR A 7 9.57 5.70 8.42
CA THR A 7 9.88 6.89 7.59
C THR A 7 9.90 6.55 6.11
N PHE A 8 10.48 5.40 5.74
CA PHE A 8 10.48 4.94 4.35
C PHE A 8 9.06 4.78 3.80
N LEU A 9 8.16 4.11 4.53
CA LEU A 9 6.77 3.93 4.10
C LEU A 9 6.02 5.26 3.93
N ARG A 10 6.28 6.23 4.79
CA ARG A 10 5.67 7.57 4.69
C ARG A 10 6.18 8.34 3.46
N ILE A 11 7.47 8.27 3.18
CA ILE A 11 8.06 8.87 1.97
C ILE A 11 7.49 8.20 0.73
N LEU A 12 7.43 6.86 0.70
CA LEU A 12 6.84 6.11 -0.41
C LEU A 12 5.39 6.50 -0.66
N ALA A 13 4.59 6.68 0.39
CA ALA A 13 3.21 7.14 0.27
C ALA A 13 3.10 8.51 -0.43
N VAL A 14 3.96 9.46 -0.05
CA VAL A 14 4.00 10.78 -0.67
C VAL A 14 4.45 10.69 -2.13
N VAL A 15 5.48 9.90 -2.41
CA VAL A 15 5.98 9.70 -3.79
C VAL A 15 4.89 9.13 -4.70
N ILE A 16 4.14 8.13 -4.24
CA ILE A 16 3.04 7.55 -5.01
C ILE A 16 1.97 8.59 -5.31
N TYR A 17 1.53 9.39 -4.32
CA TYR A 17 0.54 10.44 -4.54
C TYR A 17 1.04 11.53 -5.49
N VAL A 18 2.27 11.97 -5.33
CA VAL A 18 2.87 12.98 -6.22
C VAL A 18 2.94 12.44 -7.64
N GLN A 19 3.40 11.21 -7.83
CA GLN A 19 3.45 10.56 -9.14
C GLN A 19 2.05 10.41 -9.75
N PHE A 20 1.08 9.95 -8.95
CA PHE A 20 -0.30 9.76 -9.40
C PHE A 20 -0.91 11.07 -9.93
N LEU A 21 -0.74 12.16 -9.18
CA LEU A 21 -1.26 13.47 -9.59
C LEU A 21 -0.45 14.08 -10.74
N ALA A 22 0.88 14.02 -10.65
CA ALA A 22 1.76 14.63 -11.65
C ALA A 22 1.62 13.95 -13.02
N ALA A 23 1.46 12.64 -13.08
CA ALA A 23 1.32 11.89 -14.33
C ALA A 23 0.12 12.38 -15.17
N GLN A 24 -0.93 12.90 -14.54
CA GLN A 24 -2.08 13.49 -15.25
C GLN A 24 -1.70 14.72 -16.09
N PHE A 25 -0.60 15.39 -15.75
CA PHE A 25 -0.15 16.60 -16.44
C PHE A 25 0.92 16.33 -17.48
N TYR A 26 1.86 15.42 -17.24
CA TYR A 26 2.99 15.18 -18.13
C TYR A 26 2.88 13.92 -19.00
N ASP A 27 2.09 12.93 -18.59
CA ASP A 27 1.91 11.68 -19.34
C ASP A 27 0.53 11.05 -19.01
N PRO A 28 -0.58 11.73 -19.37
CA PRO A 28 -1.93 11.28 -19.00
C PRO A 28 -2.32 9.92 -19.61
N GLU A 29 -1.71 9.56 -20.74
CA GLU A 29 -1.96 8.27 -21.40
C GLU A 29 -1.01 7.15 -20.91
N LEU A 30 -0.04 7.48 -20.06
CA LEU A 30 0.97 6.56 -19.52
C LEU A 30 1.72 5.77 -20.61
N THR A 31 2.10 6.48 -21.67
CA THR A 31 2.83 5.91 -22.82
C THR A 31 4.32 6.21 -22.80
N GLY A 32 4.78 7.12 -21.95
CA GLY A 32 6.15 7.60 -21.90
C GLY A 32 6.79 7.47 -20.51
N LEU A 33 7.31 8.58 -20.01
CA LEU A 33 8.03 8.64 -18.73
C LEU A 33 7.17 8.18 -17.55
N GLY A 34 5.89 8.54 -17.53
CA GLY A 34 4.96 8.13 -16.49
C GLY A 34 4.85 6.62 -16.38
N ALA A 35 4.71 5.93 -17.53
CA ALA A 35 4.68 4.47 -17.56
C ALA A 35 5.99 3.84 -17.05
N GLN A 36 7.14 4.42 -17.36
CA GLN A 36 8.43 3.93 -16.88
C GLN A 36 8.57 4.09 -15.36
N ILE A 37 8.13 5.21 -14.81
CA ILE A 37 8.15 5.45 -13.37
C ILE A 37 7.25 4.43 -12.65
N TRP A 38 6.05 4.16 -13.16
CA TRP A 38 5.15 3.16 -12.59
C TRP A 38 5.73 1.75 -12.61
N ARG A 39 6.44 1.36 -13.67
CA ARG A 39 7.14 0.06 -13.71
C ARG A 39 8.15 -0.13 -12.57
N ILE A 40 8.75 0.96 -12.10
CA ILE A 40 9.66 0.94 -10.96
C ILE A 40 8.89 0.99 -9.63
N LEU A 41 7.83 1.80 -9.56
CA LEU A 41 7.03 1.95 -8.35
C LEU A 41 6.20 0.72 -8.01
N ASP A 42 5.62 0.03 -9.00
CA ASP A 42 4.72 -1.10 -8.77
C ASP A 42 5.35 -2.20 -7.89
N PRO A 43 6.56 -2.72 -8.16
CA PRO A 43 7.19 -3.70 -7.29
C PRO A 43 7.51 -3.13 -5.90
N ILE A 44 7.85 -1.85 -5.81
CA ILE A 44 8.09 -1.18 -4.51
C ILE A 44 6.78 -1.04 -3.73
N MET A 45 5.67 -0.78 -4.41
CA MET A 45 4.32 -0.76 -3.82
C MET A 45 3.94 -2.14 -3.27
N VAL A 46 4.22 -3.22 -4.00
CA VAL A 46 4.01 -4.60 -3.53
C VAL A 46 4.80 -4.86 -2.25
N LEU A 47 6.07 -4.50 -2.20
CA LEU A 47 6.91 -4.65 -1.01
C LEU A 47 6.40 -3.80 0.16
N GLY A 48 6.04 -2.55 -0.10
CA GLY A 48 5.47 -1.64 0.90
C GLY A 48 4.17 -2.21 1.50
N LEU A 49 3.29 -2.70 0.65
CA LEU A 49 2.02 -3.32 1.08
C LEU A 49 2.25 -4.63 1.85
N ALA A 50 3.26 -5.42 1.47
CA ALA A 50 3.66 -6.61 2.23
C ALA A 50 4.09 -6.24 3.66
N VAL A 51 4.83 -5.14 3.83
CA VAL A 51 5.18 -4.63 5.17
C VAL A 51 3.93 -4.23 5.96
N VAL A 52 2.96 -3.58 5.33
CA VAL A 52 1.67 -3.24 5.96
C VAL A 52 0.96 -4.50 6.45
N ILE A 53 0.88 -5.53 5.60
CA ILE A 53 0.22 -6.81 5.93
C ILE A 53 0.91 -7.48 7.13
N VAL A 54 2.23 -7.62 7.07
CA VAL A 54 3.00 -8.25 8.16
C VAL A 54 2.87 -7.48 9.47
N SER A 55 3.00 -6.16 9.42
CA SER A 55 2.91 -5.30 10.61
C SER A 55 1.50 -5.33 11.24
N SER A 56 0.46 -5.27 10.41
CA SER A 56 -0.93 -5.33 10.88
C SER A 56 -1.30 -6.72 11.38
N PHE A 57 -0.79 -7.78 10.75
CA PHE A 57 -0.96 -9.15 11.23
C PHE A 57 -0.32 -9.37 12.61
N GLN A 58 0.91 -8.93 12.80
CA GLN A 58 1.59 -9.02 14.10
C GLN A 58 0.83 -8.27 15.19
N ARG A 59 0.35 -7.06 14.87
CA ARG A 59 -0.46 -6.26 15.78
C ARG A 59 -1.80 -6.94 16.11
N LYS A 60 -2.49 -7.46 15.08
CA LYS A 60 -3.72 -8.23 15.25
C LYS A 60 -3.50 -9.45 16.15
N ARG A 61 -2.48 -10.25 15.86
CA ARG A 61 -2.14 -11.44 16.64
C ARG A 61 -1.84 -11.13 18.11
N SER A 62 -1.12 -10.04 18.36
CA SER A 62 -0.83 -9.56 19.71
C SER A 62 -2.11 -9.18 20.48
N LEU A 63 -3.06 -8.51 19.81
CA LEU A 63 -4.33 -8.11 20.40
C LEU A 63 -5.26 -9.32 20.62
N ASP A 64 -5.29 -10.28 19.71
CA ASP A 64 -6.05 -11.53 19.88
C ASP A 64 -5.52 -12.36 21.05
N ALA A 65 -4.21 -12.39 21.27
CA ALA A 65 -3.57 -13.10 22.39
C ALA A 65 -3.82 -12.44 23.75
N ALA A 66 -4.17 -11.16 23.78
CA ALA A 66 -4.48 -10.42 25.04
C ALA A 66 -5.81 -10.82 25.68
N GLY A 67 -6.64 -11.67 25.02
CA GLY A 67 -7.82 -12.31 25.61
C GLY A 67 -9.15 -11.57 25.35
N ASP A 68 -10.20 -12.03 26.04
CA ASP A 68 -11.62 -11.66 25.83
C ASP A 68 -11.99 -10.31 26.46
N GLY A 69 -11.22 -9.25 26.18
CA GLY A 69 -11.55 -7.91 26.59
C GLY A 69 -12.61 -7.25 25.68
N PRO A 70 -13.10 -6.06 26.05
CA PRO A 70 -14.01 -5.31 25.19
C PRO A 70 -13.33 -4.96 23.87
N VAL A 71 -14.12 -4.91 22.78
CA VAL A 71 -13.64 -4.50 21.46
C VAL A 71 -13.18 -3.05 21.53
N THR A 72 -11.87 -2.84 21.34
CA THR A 72 -11.27 -1.51 21.37
C THR A 72 -11.10 -0.94 19.96
N ARG A 73 -10.95 0.37 19.84
CA ARG A 73 -10.59 1.04 18.60
C ARG A 73 -9.30 0.46 18.00
N ASN A 74 -8.31 0.17 18.84
CA ASN A 74 -7.04 -0.41 18.44
C ASN A 74 -7.21 -1.80 17.79
N TYR A 75 -8.09 -2.63 18.35
CA TYR A 75 -8.44 -3.93 17.80
C TYR A 75 -9.12 -3.82 16.43
N LEU A 76 -10.11 -2.94 16.29
CA LEU A 76 -10.81 -2.71 15.03
C LEU A 76 -9.87 -2.20 13.95
N GLU A 77 -9.02 -1.24 14.30
CA GLU A 77 -8.03 -0.66 13.37
C GLU A 77 -7.03 -1.72 12.87
N ALA A 78 -6.50 -2.56 13.75
CA ALA A 78 -5.56 -3.63 13.38
C ALA A 78 -6.21 -4.67 12.44
N ASN A 79 -7.45 -5.07 12.73
CA ASN A 79 -8.19 -5.99 11.88
C ASN A 79 -8.51 -5.38 10.51
N PHE A 80 -8.99 -4.13 10.50
CA PHE A 80 -9.25 -3.42 9.25
C PHE A 80 -8.00 -3.32 8.38
N LEU A 81 -6.89 -2.85 8.94
CA LEU A 81 -5.63 -2.73 8.22
C LEU A 81 -5.17 -4.07 7.65
N PHE A 82 -5.25 -5.14 8.41
CA PHE A 82 -4.85 -6.46 7.94
C PHE A 82 -5.72 -6.97 6.79
N TYR A 83 -7.02 -7.06 6.98
CA TYR A 83 -7.91 -7.61 5.97
C TYR A 83 -8.01 -6.74 4.72
N PHE A 84 -8.05 -5.43 4.91
CA PHE A 84 -8.12 -4.50 3.80
C PHE A 84 -6.82 -4.47 2.98
N SER A 85 -5.67 -4.48 3.62
CA SER A 85 -4.38 -4.55 2.92
C SER A 85 -4.17 -5.89 2.20
N ALA A 86 -4.65 -7.00 2.79
CA ALA A 86 -4.61 -8.30 2.13
C ALA A 86 -5.49 -8.34 0.87
N ALA A 87 -6.71 -7.79 0.94
CA ALA A 87 -7.60 -7.66 -0.21
C ALA A 87 -7.01 -6.72 -1.28
N LEU A 88 -6.42 -5.61 -0.86
CA LEU A 88 -5.75 -4.68 -1.77
C LEU A 88 -4.53 -5.31 -2.45
N MET A 89 -3.76 -6.12 -1.73
CA MET A 89 -2.65 -6.90 -2.29
C MET A 89 -3.14 -7.88 -3.37
N ALA A 90 -4.21 -8.60 -3.10
CA ALA A 90 -4.80 -9.50 -4.09
C ALA A 90 -5.23 -8.75 -5.36
N GLY A 91 -5.87 -7.58 -5.22
CA GLY A 91 -6.24 -6.72 -6.33
C GLY A 91 -5.04 -6.16 -7.09
N LEU A 92 -4.01 -5.72 -6.37
CA LEU A 92 -2.76 -5.21 -6.95
C LEU A 92 -2.04 -6.30 -7.76
N LEU A 93 -1.87 -7.49 -7.17
CA LEU A 93 -1.21 -8.61 -7.85
C LEU A 93 -2.03 -9.08 -9.06
N TRP A 94 -3.34 -9.19 -8.93
CA TRP A 94 -4.22 -9.54 -10.05
C TRP A 94 -4.06 -8.57 -11.21
N ASN A 95 -4.12 -7.28 -10.94
CA ASN A 95 -4.03 -6.26 -11.97
C ASN A 95 -2.60 -6.17 -12.56
N TRP A 96 -1.57 -6.27 -11.73
CA TRP A 96 -0.17 -6.22 -12.15
C TRP A 96 0.23 -7.44 -13.00
N ILE A 97 -0.14 -8.65 -12.56
CA ILE A 97 0.10 -9.88 -13.31
C ILE A 97 -0.72 -9.87 -14.61
N GLY A 98 -1.98 -9.46 -14.56
CA GLY A 98 -2.83 -9.32 -15.74
C GLY A 98 -2.24 -8.39 -16.79
N PHE A 99 -1.68 -7.26 -16.35
CA PHE A 99 -1.05 -6.29 -17.24
C PHE A 99 0.24 -6.83 -17.90
N HIS A 100 1.04 -7.62 -17.17
CA HIS A 100 2.33 -8.11 -17.68
C HIS A 100 2.27 -9.47 -18.38
N LEU A 101 1.35 -10.35 -18.03
CA LEU A 101 1.29 -11.74 -18.51
C LEU A 101 0.08 -12.05 -19.38
N SER A 102 -0.90 -11.17 -19.44
CA SER A 102 -2.12 -11.35 -20.24
C SER A 102 -2.24 -10.25 -21.29
N ASP A 103 -3.31 -10.33 -22.09
CA ASP A 103 -3.68 -9.25 -22.99
C ASP A 103 -3.86 -7.93 -22.19
N PRO A 104 -3.21 -6.83 -22.60
CA PRO A 104 -3.36 -5.52 -21.96
C PRO A 104 -4.80 -5.03 -21.81
N MET A 105 -5.74 -5.60 -22.56
CA MET A 105 -7.17 -5.30 -22.47
C MET A 105 -7.86 -5.86 -21.23
N ASN A 106 -7.22 -6.77 -20.49
CA ASN A 106 -7.81 -7.46 -19.33
C ASN A 106 -7.57 -6.78 -17.99
N PHE A 107 -6.84 -5.67 -17.96
CA PHE A 107 -6.68 -4.94 -16.69
C PHE A 107 -7.84 -3.96 -16.44
N VAL A 108 -8.21 -3.83 -15.17
CA VAL A 108 -9.29 -2.92 -14.77
C VAL A 108 -8.69 -1.57 -14.40
N LYS A 109 -8.84 -0.56 -15.27
CA LYS A 109 -8.32 0.81 -15.04
C LYS A 109 -8.80 1.40 -13.72
N GLY A 110 -10.08 1.23 -13.38
CA GLY A 110 -10.64 1.72 -12.12
C GLY A 110 -10.00 1.09 -10.89
N LEU A 111 -9.56 -0.16 -10.98
CA LEU A 111 -8.83 -0.83 -9.90
C LEU A 111 -7.45 -0.20 -9.67
N TRP A 112 -6.73 0.16 -10.73
CA TRP A 112 -5.46 0.90 -10.59
C TRP A 112 -5.66 2.23 -9.87
N THR A 113 -6.65 3.01 -10.28
CA THR A 113 -6.98 4.28 -9.62
C THR A 113 -7.31 4.07 -8.15
N PHE A 114 -8.11 3.05 -7.83
CA PHE A 114 -8.44 2.72 -6.45
C PHE A 114 -7.21 2.34 -5.63
N ILE A 115 -6.31 1.54 -6.19
CA ILE A 115 -5.04 1.14 -5.55
C ILE A 115 -4.17 2.38 -5.30
N ASP A 116 -3.96 3.22 -6.31
CA ASP A 116 -3.08 4.39 -6.23
C ASP A 116 -3.57 5.44 -5.25
N VAL A 117 -4.87 5.52 -5.00
CA VAL A 117 -5.46 6.42 -4.00
C VAL A 117 -5.42 5.81 -2.60
N THR A 118 -5.67 4.51 -2.48
CA THR A 118 -5.88 3.84 -1.18
C THR A 118 -4.58 3.34 -0.56
N LEU A 119 -3.70 2.76 -1.36
CA LEU A 119 -2.45 2.17 -0.89
C LEU A 119 -1.56 3.17 -0.14
N PRO A 120 -1.36 4.42 -0.62
CA PRO A 120 -0.58 5.41 0.12
C PRO A 120 -1.14 5.73 1.51
N LEU A 121 -2.45 5.69 1.70
CA LEU A 121 -3.07 5.88 3.02
C LEU A 121 -2.66 4.77 3.99
N LEU A 122 -2.65 3.52 3.53
CA LEU A 122 -2.23 2.37 4.33
C LEU A 122 -0.73 2.43 4.66
N LEU A 123 0.09 2.78 3.68
CA LEU A 123 1.53 2.97 3.87
C LEU A 123 1.82 4.06 4.89
N TYR A 124 1.15 5.20 4.77
CA TYR A 124 1.33 6.33 5.67
C TYR A 124 0.89 6.00 7.11
N ALA A 125 -0.29 5.38 7.26
CA ALA A 125 -0.82 4.98 8.55
C ALA A 125 0.11 3.99 9.27
N THR A 126 0.55 2.95 8.54
CA THR A 126 1.48 1.95 9.08
C THR A 126 2.85 2.57 9.35
N GLY A 127 3.35 3.40 8.44
CA GLY A 127 4.64 4.08 8.60
C GLY A 127 4.66 5.01 9.81
N ARG A 128 3.57 5.72 10.08
CA ARG A 128 3.40 6.54 11.28
C ARG A 128 3.42 5.71 12.56
N GLU A 129 2.73 4.58 12.56
CA GLU A 129 2.71 3.68 13.72
C GLU A 129 4.08 3.07 14.00
N LEU A 130 4.78 2.60 12.97
CA LEU A 130 6.14 2.06 13.12
C LEU A 130 7.13 3.13 13.62
N ALA A 131 7.09 4.34 13.05
CA ALA A 131 7.96 5.43 13.49
C ALA A 131 7.74 5.82 14.97
N ARG A 132 6.50 5.68 15.48
CA ARG A 132 6.20 5.92 16.90
C ARG A 132 6.75 4.85 17.82
N ARG A 133 6.88 3.61 17.35
CA ARG A 133 7.48 2.51 18.13
C ARG A 133 9.00 2.62 18.22
N ASP A 134 9.62 3.18 17.19
CA ASP A 134 11.08 3.36 17.11
C ASP A 134 11.56 4.61 17.85
N SER A 135 10.67 5.46 18.28
CA SER A 135 10.96 6.67 19.07
C SER A 135 10.79 6.42 20.56
#